data_7e956026938e532e3f48539684d14b7f
#
_entry.id   7e956026938e532e3f48539684d14b7f
#
_cell.length_a   1.000
_cell.length_b   1.000
_cell.length_c   1.000
_cell.angle_alpha   90.00
_cell.angle_beta   90.00
_cell.angle_gamma   90.00
#
_symmetry.space_group_name_H-M   'P 1'
#
loop_
_entity.id
_entity.type
_entity.pdbx_description
1 polymer ?
#
loop_
_entity_poly.entity_id
_entity_poly.type
_entity_poly.pdbx_seq_one_letter_code
_entity_poly.pdbx_strand_id
1 'polypeptide(L)'
;SLLLVIVQVWDAINDPLIGSMIDADKHKYKRNKFLQYIWVGSIGLIIGGACCFLPFPQAPVWAKFIIFIAGYVVWDAFYTIANVPYGSLLSLISKEPADRASLSAWRSIGSMVGNMLPMVILPLIIYNEDESLNGNMVFVAALVMGVLGFICFQFMIRNTEIRVDTDVKVNEEQPKFKLGEALKNFAKNRPAIGATLAAMGMFIGMQGAATAVSVVFQIYFKNTEISGVVQLFAMIPILVFTPLARKMVTKYGKKELSIVGAICSIIGGLGLFIITPDNTGLDLIIYILCQLVYSLGLGVYSTVSWAMMGDAIDYNEWKTGKREEGVVYSLHSFFRKLAQGVGPAVALVIMSGLGYVNNAVDESGNAFIDVNLLSWDVAVNLRVLVAALFLASAVMQFIGLALVYNLDKKTLAKMNEELEARRSAAEQVSE
;
A
#
# COMPACT_ATOMS: atom_id res chain seq x y z
N SER A 1 18.36 -2.37 6.93
CA SER A 1 17.94 -1.92 5.58
C SER A 1 17.98 -3.02 4.52
N LEU A 2 19.06 -3.81 4.40
CA LEU A 2 19.18 -4.89 3.42
C LEU A 2 18.09 -5.97 3.59
N LEU A 3 17.77 -6.34 4.83
CA LEU A 3 16.71 -7.31 5.14
C LEU A 3 15.35 -6.88 4.58
N LEU A 4 14.98 -5.60 4.74
CA LEU A 4 13.71 -5.07 4.24
C LEU A 4 13.62 -5.18 2.71
N VAL A 5 14.74 -4.94 2.02
CA VAL A 5 14.78 -5.08 0.55
C VAL A 5 14.63 -6.54 0.13
N ILE A 6 15.32 -7.48 0.79
CA ILE A 6 15.21 -8.92 0.49
C ILE A 6 13.77 -9.41 0.69
N VAL A 7 13.15 -9.02 1.78
CA VAL A 7 11.77 -9.36 2.11
C VAL A 7 10.80 -8.82 1.06
N GLN A 8 10.95 -7.55 0.64
CA GLN A 8 10.09 -6.93 -0.36
C GLN A 8 10.28 -7.54 -1.76
N VAL A 9 11.50 -7.97 -2.11
CA VAL A 9 11.75 -8.71 -3.35
C VAL A 9 11.08 -10.09 -3.30
N TRP A 10 11.13 -10.77 -2.15
CA TRP A 10 10.43 -12.04 -1.94
C TRP A 10 8.91 -11.87 -2.10
N ASP A 11 8.31 -10.90 -1.41
CA ASP A 11 6.88 -10.57 -1.53
C ASP A 11 6.46 -10.35 -2.99
N ALA A 12 7.28 -9.61 -3.72
CA ALA A 12 7.02 -9.27 -5.10
C ALA A 12 7.05 -10.49 -6.04
N ILE A 13 7.86 -11.52 -5.74
CA ILE A 13 7.93 -12.77 -6.49
C ILE A 13 6.80 -13.72 -6.06
N ASN A 14 6.49 -13.74 -4.77
CA ASN A 14 5.51 -14.65 -4.18
C ASN A 14 4.08 -14.38 -4.70
N ASP A 15 3.68 -13.11 -4.86
CA ASP A 15 2.34 -12.74 -5.34
C ASP A 15 1.98 -13.35 -6.70
N PRO A 16 2.81 -13.22 -7.76
CA PRO A 16 2.52 -13.85 -9.06
C PRO A 16 2.54 -15.38 -9.02
N LEU A 17 3.42 -15.97 -8.21
CA LEU A 17 3.51 -17.41 -8.05
C LEU A 17 2.22 -17.97 -7.45
N ILE A 18 1.77 -17.44 -6.33
CA ILE A 18 0.55 -17.88 -5.66
C ILE A 18 -0.68 -17.56 -6.51
N GLY A 19 -0.72 -16.39 -7.15
CA GLY A 19 -1.80 -16.05 -8.10
C GLY A 19 -1.93 -17.07 -9.21
N SER A 20 -0.81 -17.45 -9.83
CA SER A 20 -0.80 -18.47 -10.88
C SER A 20 -1.20 -19.88 -10.37
N MET A 21 -0.83 -20.23 -9.15
CA MET A 21 -1.25 -21.50 -8.51
C MET A 21 -2.76 -21.52 -8.27
N ILE A 22 -3.33 -20.41 -7.77
CA ILE A 22 -4.79 -20.29 -7.56
C ILE A 22 -5.53 -20.37 -8.89
N ASP A 23 -5.04 -19.73 -9.93
CA ASP A 23 -5.67 -19.76 -11.26
C ASP A 23 -5.59 -21.17 -11.89
N ALA A 24 -4.47 -21.86 -11.71
CA ALA A 24 -4.28 -23.23 -12.20
C ALA A 24 -5.10 -24.29 -11.47
N ASP A 25 -5.62 -23.98 -10.28
CA ASP A 25 -6.41 -24.91 -9.50
C ASP A 25 -7.80 -25.15 -10.13
N LYS A 26 -8.02 -26.38 -10.61
CA LYS A 26 -9.26 -26.86 -11.25
C LYS A 26 -10.16 -27.63 -10.28
N HIS A 27 -9.82 -27.70 -9.00
CA HIS A 27 -10.62 -28.44 -8.02
C HIS A 27 -11.98 -27.77 -7.77
N LYS A 28 -13.04 -28.58 -7.75
CA LYS A 28 -14.39 -28.11 -7.42
C LYS A 28 -14.58 -28.06 -5.91
N TYR A 29 -14.68 -26.88 -5.37
CA TYR A 29 -14.93 -26.63 -3.96
C TYR A 29 -16.44 -26.54 -3.68
N LYS A 30 -16.87 -26.98 -2.48
CA LYS A 30 -18.28 -26.86 -2.03
C LYS A 30 -18.80 -25.41 -2.02
N ARG A 31 -17.90 -24.47 -1.72
CA ARG A 31 -18.09 -23.02 -1.92
C ARG A 31 -17.16 -22.58 -3.04
N ASN A 32 -17.20 -21.31 -3.38
CA ASN A 32 -16.28 -20.75 -4.37
C ASN A 32 -14.81 -20.93 -3.94
N LYS A 33 -13.92 -21.27 -4.88
CA LYS A 33 -12.49 -21.51 -4.60
C LYS A 33 -11.81 -20.32 -3.91
N PHE A 34 -12.14 -19.10 -4.30
CA PHE A 34 -11.55 -17.89 -3.72
C PHE A 34 -11.85 -17.77 -2.21
N LEU A 35 -13.09 -18.08 -1.80
CA LEU A 35 -13.45 -18.09 -0.37
C LEU A 35 -12.71 -19.18 0.40
N GLN A 36 -12.45 -20.33 -0.24
CA GLN A 36 -11.69 -21.43 0.38
C GLN A 36 -10.22 -21.05 0.59
N TYR A 37 -9.59 -20.43 -0.40
CA TYR A 37 -8.21 -19.94 -0.28
C TYR A 37 -8.10 -18.87 0.82
N ILE A 38 -9.04 -17.93 0.94
CA ILE A 38 -9.09 -16.96 2.03
C ILE A 38 -9.21 -17.67 3.39
N TRP A 39 -10.01 -18.71 3.48
CA TRP A 39 -10.16 -19.49 4.71
C TRP A 39 -8.84 -20.15 5.12
N VAL A 40 -8.17 -20.85 4.21
CA VAL A 40 -6.85 -21.46 4.46
C VAL A 40 -5.80 -20.40 4.82
N GLY A 41 -5.75 -19.32 4.03
CA GLY A 41 -4.81 -18.20 4.27
C GLY A 41 -5.01 -17.57 5.65
N SER A 42 -6.26 -17.38 6.08
CA SER A 42 -6.56 -16.78 7.39
C SER A 42 -6.07 -17.62 8.58
N ILE A 43 -6.06 -18.95 8.47
CA ILE A 43 -5.47 -19.84 9.48
C ILE A 43 -3.94 -19.73 9.48
N GLY A 44 -3.34 -19.76 8.29
CA GLY A 44 -1.90 -19.66 8.13
C GLY A 44 -1.33 -18.33 8.64
N LEU A 45 -2.09 -17.24 8.53
CA LEU A 45 -1.71 -15.93 9.07
C LEU A 45 -1.56 -15.96 10.61
N ILE A 46 -2.42 -16.68 11.35
CA ILE A 46 -2.27 -16.84 12.79
C ILE A 46 -0.97 -17.57 13.10
N ILE A 47 -0.73 -18.69 12.41
CA ILE A 47 0.45 -19.53 12.64
C ILE A 47 1.73 -18.77 12.30
N GLY A 48 1.81 -18.18 11.10
CA GLY A 48 2.97 -17.42 10.66
C GLY A 48 3.24 -16.20 11.53
N GLY A 49 2.20 -15.44 11.88
CA GLY A 49 2.30 -14.29 12.79
C GLY A 49 2.80 -14.69 14.18
N ALA A 50 2.28 -15.77 14.75
CA ALA A 50 2.76 -16.29 16.01
C ALA A 50 4.23 -16.74 15.94
N CYS A 51 4.64 -17.41 14.85
CA CYS A 51 6.02 -17.84 14.65
C CYS A 51 7.01 -16.66 14.54
N CYS A 52 6.60 -15.52 13.93
CA CYS A 52 7.45 -14.33 13.85
C CYS A 52 7.86 -13.76 15.21
N PHE A 53 6.99 -13.89 16.21
CA PHE A 53 7.15 -13.24 17.51
C PHE A 53 7.35 -14.22 18.67
N LEU A 54 7.71 -15.47 18.36
CA LEU A 54 8.01 -16.46 19.41
C LEU A 54 9.14 -15.97 20.35
N PRO A 55 8.90 -15.90 21.65
CA PRO A 55 9.90 -15.43 22.61
C PRO A 55 10.92 -16.53 22.91
N PHE A 56 12.14 -16.38 22.41
CA PHE A 56 13.28 -17.23 22.75
C PHE A 56 14.38 -16.41 23.42
N PRO A 57 14.23 -16.00 24.70
CA PRO A 57 15.18 -15.10 25.35
C PRO A 57 16.61 -15.66 25.41
N GLN A 58 16.76 -16.99 25.59
CA GLN A 58 18.06 -17.65 25.71
C GLN A 58 18.71 -18.04 24.37
N ALA A 59 18.02 -17.90 23.25
CA ALA A 59 18.59 -18.23 21.95
C ALA A 59 19.62 -17.18 21.47
N PRO A 60 20.71 -17.60 20.83
CA PRO A 60 21.69 -16.67 20.26
C PRO A 60 21.04 -15.83 19.15
N VAL A 61 21.56 -14.63 18.94
CA VAL A 61 20.99 -13.62 18.01
C VAL A 61 20.78 -14.18 16.60
N TRP A 62 21.73 -14.95 16.08
CA TRP A 62 21.60 -15.56 14.76
C TRP A 62 20.41 -16.54 14.67
N ALA A 63 20.13 -17.31 15.73
CA ALA A 63 19.00 -18.25 15.76
C ALA A 63 17.66 -17.49 15.82
N LYS A 64 17.57 -16.43 16.61
CA LYS A 64 16.41 -15.52 16.62
C LYS A 64 16.13 -14.95 15.25
N PHE A 65 17.18 -14.58 14.51
CA PHE A 65 17.08 -14.04 13.17
C PHE A 65 16.53 -15.08 12.18
N ILE A 66 17.02 -16.34 12.23
CA ILE A 66 16.53 -17.43 11.37
C ILE A 66 15.06 -17.74 11.66
N ILE A 67 14.67 -17.82 12.94
CA ILE A 67 13.29 -18.08 13.35
C ILE A 67 12.36 -16.98 12.84
N PHE A 68 12.77 -15.73 13.00
CA PHE A 68 12.01 -14.59 12.50
C PHE A 68 11.83 -14.64 10.97
N ILE A 69 12.91 -14.86 10.20
CA ILE A 69 12.85 -14.97 8.75
C ILE A 69 11.94 -16.13 8.32
N ALA A 70 12.07 -17.31 8.95
CA ALA A 70 11.24 -18.46 8.64
C ALA A 70 9.75 -18.17 8.93
N GLY A 71 9.45 -17.58 10.10
CA GLY A 71 8.09 -17.15 10.46
C GLY A 71 7.53 -16.12 9.49
N TYR A 72 8.36 -15.15 9.08
CA TYR A 72 7.96 -14.12 8.14
C TYR A 72 7.64 -14.69 6.75
N VAL A 73 8.49 -15.58 6.22
CA VAL A 73 8.25 -16.24 4.92
C VAL A 73 6.94 -17.03 4.94
N VAL A 74 6.67 -17.76 6.03
CA VAL A 74 5.40 -18.48 6.21
C VAL A 74 4.23 -17.50 6.28
N TRP A 75 4.35 -16.44 7.08
CA TRP A 75 3.31 -15.42 7.22
C TRP A 75 3.00 -14.75 5.89
N ASP A 76 4.01 -14.36 5.13
CA ASP A 76 3.86 -13.70 3.82
C ASP A 76 3.21 -14.62 2.78
N ALA A 77 3.61 -15.90 2.73
CA ALA A 77 2.99 -16.87 1.84
C ALA A 77 1.48 -16.99 2.12
N PHE A 78 1.07 -17.12 3.38
CA PHE A 78 -0.35 -17.18 3.75
C PHE A 78 -1.07 -15.85 3.60
N TYR A 79 -0.36 -14.72 3.77
CA TYR A 79 -0.90 -13.41 3.47
C TYR A 79 -1.28 -13.32 1.99
N THR A 80 -0.41 -13.75 1.09
CA THR A 80 -0.69 -13.73 -0.35
C THR A 80 -1.81 -14.70 -0.73
N ILE A 81 -1.84 -15.93 -0.14
CA ILE A 81 -2.93 -16.90 -0.31
C ILE A 81 -4.30 -16.32 0.09
N ALA A 82 -4.37 -15.46 1.10
CA ALA A 82 -5.60 -14.79 1.50
C ALA A 82 -5.88 -13.53 0.66
N ASN A 83 -4.86 -12.70 0.42
CA ASN A 83 -5.01 -11.35 -0.12
C ASN A 83 -5.29 -11.32 -1.63
N VAL A 84 -4.71 -12.25 -2.42
CA VAL A 84 -4.95 -12.31 -3.87
C VAL A 84 -6.42 -12.65 -4.16
N PRO A 85 -7.01 -13.73 -3.58
CA PRO A 85 -8.45 -13.99 -3.76
C PRO A 85 -9.34 -12.88 -3.18
N TYR A 86 -8.95 -12.29 -2.04
CA TYR A 86 -9.69 -11.16 -1.46
C TYR A 86 -9.73 -9.95 -2.38
N GLY A 87 -8.63 -9.67 -3.09
CA GLY A 87 -8.59 -8.63 -4.12
C GLY A 87 -9.56 -8.90 -5.26
N SER A 88 -9.70 -10.16 -5.68
CA SER A 88 -10.58 -10.58 -6.77
C SER A 88 -12.07 -10.58 -6.41
N LEU A 89 -12.42 -10.65 -5.11
CA LEU A 89 -13.82 -10.67 -4.68
C LEU A 89 -14.65 -9.48 -5.17
N LEU A 90 -14.05 -8.30 -5.31
CA LEU A 90 -14.75 -7.10 -5.79
C LEU A 90 -15.38 -7.31 -7.17
N SER A 91 -14.70 -8.02 -8.05
CA SER A 91 -15.19 -8.34 -9.40
C SER A 91 -16.21 -9.48 -9.42
N LEU A 92 -16.19 -10.34 -8.39
CA LEU A 92 -17.04 -11.52 -8.28
C LEU A 92 -18.36 -11.26 -7.54
N ILE A 93 -18.42 -10.22 -6.69
CA ILE A 93 -19.61 -9.88 -5.90
C ILE A 93 -20.64 -9.11 -6.73
N SER A 94 -20.19 -8.19 -7.60
CA SER A 94 -21.10 -7.39 -8.43
C SER A 94 -20.49 -7.07 -9.79
N LYS A 95 -21.34 -7.03 -10.84
CA LYS A 95 -21.00 -6.52 -12.17
C LYS A 95 -21.14 -4.98 -12.23
N GLU A 96 -21.93 -4.38 -11.35
CA GLU A 96 -22.24 -2.98 -11.34
C GLU A 96 -21.04 -2.13 -10.90
N PRO A 97 -20.57 -1.14 -11.70
CA PRO A 97 -19.46 -0.28 -11.33
C PRO A 97 -19.68 0.54 -10.06
N ALA A 98 -20.95 0.91 -9.79
CA ALA A 98 -21.34 1.66 -8.61
C ALA A 98 -21.17 0.85 -7.31
N ASP A 99 -21.56 -0.42 -7.34
CA ASP A 99 -21.43 -1.33 -6.21
C ASP A 99 -19.96 -1.62 -5.93
N ARG A 100 -19.17 -1.87 -6.99
CA ARG A 100 -17.72 -2.07 -6.86
C ARG A 100 -17.03 -0.86 -6.25
N ALA A 101 -17.43 0.35 -6.62
CA ALA A 101 -16.90 1.58 -6.03
C ALA A 101 -17.27 1.69 -4.55
N SER A 102 -18.50 1.35 -4.18
CA SER A 102 -18.96 1.32 -2.78
C SER A 102 -18.18 0.29 -1.96
N LEU A 103 -18.04 -0.94 -2.45
CA LEU A 103 -17.27 -2.01 -1.81
C LEU A 103 -15.80 -1.62 -1.65
N SER A 104 -15.20 -0.97 -2.65
CA SER A 104 -13.84 -0.47 -2.59
C SER A 104 -13.68 0.63 -1.51
N ALA A 105 -14.65 1.53 -1.39
CA ALA A 105 -14.66 2.55 -0.35
C ALA A 105 -14.74 1.93 1.06
N TRP A 106 -15.63 0.97 1.27
CA TRP A 106 -15.73 0.25 2.54
C TRP A 106 -14.46 -0.56 2.87
N ARG A 107 -13.84 -1.19 1.86
CA ARG A 107 -12.53 -1.84 2.02
C ARG A 107 -11.46 -0.86 2.48
N SER A 108 -11.43 0.35 1.92
CA SER A 108 -10.47 1.39 2.30
C SER A 108 -10.69 1.85 3.74
N ILE A 109 -11.94 2.05 4.16
CA ILE A 109 -12.29 2.39 5.55
C ILE A 109 -11.87 1.26 6.49
N GLY A 110 -12.19 0.01 6.16
CA GLY A 110 -11.81 -1.16 6.96
C GLY A 110 -10.28 -1.30 7.08
N SER A 111 -9.55 -1.09 6.00
CA SER A 111 -8.08 -1.09 6.00
C SER A 111 -7.51 0.01 6.89
N MET A 112 -8.10 1.19 6.86
CA MET A 112 -7.68 2.30 7.70
C MET A 112 -7.92 2.01 9.19
N VAL A 113 -9.12 1.54 9.56
CA VAL A 113 -9.43 1.15 10.94
C VAL A 113 -8.51 0.02 11.41
N GLY A 114 -8.27 -0.99 10.54
CA GLY A 114 -7.37 -2.10 10.81
C GLY A 114 -5.90 -1.69 11.00
N ASN A 115 -5.45 -0.59 10.41
CA ASN A 115 -4.12 -0.03 10.64
C ASN A 115 -4.06 0.86 11.89
N MET A 116 -5.08 1.68 12.13
CA MET A 116 -5.09 2.63 13.25
C MET A 116 -5.25 1.92 14.60
N LEU A 117 -6.10 0.90 14.70
CA LEU A 117 -6.33 0.20 15.97
C LEU A 117 -5.04 -0.39 16.59
N PRO A 118 -4.24 -1.17 15.85
CA PRO A 118 -2.97 -1.66 16.38
C PRO A 118 -2.00 -0.53 16.73
N MET A 119 -1.93 0.52 15.90
CA MET A 119 -1.02 1.65 16.12
C MET A 119 -1.29 2.37 17.44
N VAL A 120 -2.53 2.42 17.89
CA VAL A 120 -2.92 3.06 19.16
C VAL A 120 -2.83 2.06 20.33
N ILE A 121 -3.30 0.82 20.14
CA ILE A 121 -3.47 -0.14 21.22
C ILE A 121 -2.16 -0.87 21.55
N LEU A 122 -1.36 -1.24 20.53
CA LEU A 122 -0.16 -2.04 20.78
C LEU A 122 0.86 -1.34 21.68
N PRO A 123 1.19 -0.05 21.52
CA PRO A 123 2.14 0.61 22.40
C PRO A 123 1.74 0.57 23.89
N LEU A 124 0.42 0.56 24.17
CA LEU A 124 -0.08 0.51 25.54
C LEU A 124 0.08 -0.87 26.21
N ILE A 125 0.33 -1.92 25.43
CA ILE A 125 0.34 -3.31 25.90
C ILE A 125 1.75 -3.92 25.86
N ILE A 126 2.56 -3.56 24.85
CA ILE A 126 3.82 -4.23 24.55
C ILE A 126 5.04 -3.64 25.25
N TYR A 127 4.90 -2.46 25.86
CA TYR A 127 5.99 -1.82 26.61
C TYR A 127 5.83 -2.05 28.11
N ASN A 128 6.96 -2.23 28.80
CA ASN A 128 7.05 -2.23 30.24
C ASN A 128 7.10 -0.79 30.79
N GLU A 129 7.02 -0.62 32.12
CA GLU A 129 7.13 0.71 32.78
C GLU A 129 8.48 1.41 32.54
N ASP A 130 9.53 0.66 32.21
CA ASP A 130 10.86 1.14 31.85
C ASP A 130 11.04 1.45 30.35
N GLU A 131 9.95 1.53 29.60
CA GLU A 131 9.91 1.72 28.14
C GLU A 131 10.59 0.59 27.32
N SER A 132 10.99 -0.50 27.96
CA SER A 132 11.52 -1.67 27.27
C SER A 132 10.42 -2.51 26.62
N LEU A 133 10.74 -3.15 25.49
CA LEU A 133 9.81 -4.05 24.80
C LEU A 133 9.65 -5.39 25.57
N ASN A 134 8.43 -5.72 25.94
CA ASN A 134 8.08 -7.02 26.53
C ASN A 134 7.83 -8.07 25.43
N GLY A 135 8.82 -8.93 25.18
CA GLY A 135 8.72 -9.94 24.13
C GLY A 135 7.55 -10.92 24.29
N ASN A 136 7.16 -11.26 25.53
CA ASN A 136 6.00 -12.11 25.78
C ASN A 136 4.70 -11.39 25.41
N MET A 137 4.57 -10.11 25.76
CA MET A 137 3.40 -9.31 25.42
C MET A 137 3.30 -9.05 23.91
N VAL A 138 4.42 -8.89 23.21
CA VAL A 138 4.45 -8.81 21.73
C VAL A 138 3.92 -10.10 21.12
N PHE A 139 4.32 -11.28 21.62
CA PHE A 139 3.82 -12.56 21.15
C PHE A 139 2.31 -12.71 21.40
N VAL A 140 1.84 -12.39 22.60
CA VAL A 140 0.40 -12.43 22.95
C VAL A 140 -0.39 -11.47 22.08
N ALA A 141 0.11 -10.25 21.85
CA ALA A 141 -0.52 -9.26 20.99
C ALA A 141 -0.62 -9.77 19.55
N ALA A 142 0.43 -10.36 19.00
CA ALA A 142 0.43 -10.95 17.66
C ALA A 142 -0.61 -12.08 17.54
N LEU A 143 -0.72 -12.94 18.54
CA LEU A 143 -1.70 -14.02 18.57
C LEU A 143 -3.14 -13.48 18.63
N VAL A 144 -3.40 -12.51 19.50
CA VAL A 144 -4.73 -11.87 19.64
C VAL A 144 -5.12 -11.19 18.31
N MET A 145 -4.22 -10.44 17.70
CA MET A 145 -4.46 -9.79 16.42
C MET A 145 -4.71 -10.80 15.29
N GLY A 146 -3.96 -11.91 15.29
CA GLY A 146 -4.16 -13.01 14.34
C GLY A 146 -5.56 -13.64 14.49
N VAL A 147 -6.00 -13.90 15.71
CA VAL A 147 -7.34 -14.46 16.01
C VAL A 147 -8.44 -13.46 15.62
N LEU A 148 -8.29 -12.17 15.95
CA LEU A 148 -9.25 -11.14 15.55
C LEU A 148 -9.34 -11.04 14.02
N GLY A 149 -8.22 -11.07 13.31
CA GLY A 149 -8.18 -11.10 11.86
C GLY A 149 -8.88 -12.32 11.27
N PHE A 150 -8.66 -13.50 11.86
CA PHE A 150 -9.37 -14.71 11.47
C PHE A 150 -10.89 -14.58 11.66
N ILE A 151 -11.35 -14.06 12.78
CA ILE A 151 -12.79 -13.83 13.06
C ILE A 151 -13.37 -12.89 11.98
N CYS A 152 -12.68 -11.81 11.64
CA CYS A 152 -13.10 -10.88 10.58
C CYS A 152 -13.19 -11.58 9.22
N PHE A 153 -12.21 -12.42 8.84
CA PHE A 153 -12.26 -13.20 7.63
C PHE A 153 -13.43 -14.19 7.63
N GLN A 154 -13.69 -14.90 8.75
CA GLN A 154 -14.83 -15.82 8.83
C GLN A 154 -16.16 -15.09 8.69
N PHE A 155 -16.28 -13.91 9.31
CA PHE A 155 -17.49 -13.06 9.17
C PHE A 155 -17.68 -12.63 7.71
N MET A 156 -16.61 -12.18 7.05
CA MET A 156 -16.64 -11.83 5.63
C MET A 156 -17.04 -13.03 4.76
N ILE A 157 -16.39 -14.19 4.93
CA ILE A 157 -16.66 -15.41 4.15
C ILE A 157 -18.13 -15.85 4.28
N ARG A 158 -18.68 -15.76 5.48
CA ARG A 158 -20.08 -16.15 5.73
C ARG A 158 -21.09 -15.23 5.06
N ASN A 159 -20.80 -13.95 4.98
CA ASN A 159 -21.70 -12.91 4.46
C ASN A 159 -21.43 -12.55 2.99
N THR A 160 -20.43 -13.17 2.35
CA THR A 160 -20.13 -12.92 0.94
C THR A 160 -20.85 -13.91 0.05
N GLU A 161 -21.68 -13.41 -0.87
CA GLU A 161 -22.30 -14.14 -1.94
C GLU A 161 -21.61 -13.78 -3.26
N ILE A 162 -21.17 -14.80 -3.99
CA ILE A 162 -20.60 -14.65 -5.32
C ILE A 162 -21.75 -14.67 -6.31
N ARG A 163 -21.95 -13.54 -7.01
CA ARG A 163 -23.06 -13.33 -7.94
C ARG A 163 -22.62 -13.36 -9.41
N VAL A 164 -21.31 -13.32 -9.65
CA VAL A 164 -20.75 -13.42 -11.00
C VAL A 164 -20.28 -14.84 -11.19
N ASP A 165 -20.94 -15.58 -12.09
CA ASP A 165 -20.54 -16.93 -12.45
C ASP A 165 -19.14 -16.91 -13.08
N THR A 166 -18.23 -17.61 -12.43
CA THR A 166 -16.86 -17.82 -12.92
C THR A 166 -16.74 -19.09 -13.77
N ASP A 167 -17.84 -19.82 -13.95
CA ASP A 167 -17.90 -21.04 -14.78
C ASP A 167 -17.90 -20.77 -16.30
N VAL A 168 -17.52 -19.57 -16.72
CA VAL A 168 -17.24 -19.29 -18.12
C VAL A 168 -16.02 -20.12 -18.52
N LYS A 169 -16.30 -21.29 -19.06
CA LYS A 169 -15.45 -22.18 -19.88
C LYS A 169 -13.94 -21.93 -19.72
N VAL A 170 -13.34 -22.54 -18.69
CA VAL A 170 -11.89 -22.80 -18.64
C VAL A 170 -11.62 -23.91 -19.71
N ASN A 171 -11.82 -23.61 -20.96
CA ASN A 171 -11.62 -24.51 -22.09
C ASN A 171 -10.58 -24.01 -23.09
N GLU A 172 -9.76 -23.05 -22.69
CA GLU A 172 -8.53 -22.75 -23.40
C GLU A 172 -7.37 -22.95 -22.44
N GLU A 173 -6.36 -23.72 -22.87
CA GLU A 173 -5.08 -23.83 -22.20
C GLU A 173 -4.57 -22.41 -21.97
N GLN A 174 -4.68 -21.93 -20.74
CA GLN A 174 -4.11 -20.62 -20.42
C GLN A 174 -2.61 -20.71 -20.73
N PRO A 175 -2.07 -19.86 -21.61
CA PRO A 175 -0.67 -19.90 -21.96
C PRO A 175 0.15 -19.71 -20.69
N LYS A 176 1.16 -20.57 -20.48
CA LYS A 176 2.07 -20.49 -19.33
C LYS A 176 2.51 -19.05 -19.16
N PHE A 177 2.32 -18.50 -17.95
CA PHE A 177 2.73 -17.14 -17.62
C PHE A 177 4.20 -16.93 -17.98
N LYS A 178 4.45 -16.07 -18.95
CA LYS A 178 5.79 -15.69 -19.38
C LYS A 178 6.05 -14.24 -18.93
N LEU A 179 6.83 -14.07 -17.89
CA LEU A 179 7.13 -12.77 -17.31
C LEU A 179 7.58 -11.74 -18.36
N GLY A 180 8.39 -12.15 -19.35
CA GLY A 180 8.85 -11.24 -20.41
C GLY A 180 7.74 -10.74 -21.32
N GLU A 181 6.76 -11.58 -21.67
CA GLU A 181 5.59 -11.17 -22.46
C GLU A 181 4.65 -10.29 -21.62
N ALA A 182 4.47 -10.62 -20.35
CA ALA A 182 3.68 -9.85 -19.40
C ALA A 182 4.24 -8.42 -19.23
N LEU A 183 5.55 -8.28 -19.04
CA LEU A 183 6.24 -6.99 -18.95
C LEU A 183 6.12 -6.20 -20.26
N LYS A 184 6.24 -6.86 -21.42
CA LYS A 184 6.10 -6.22 -22.73
C LYS A 184 4.67 -5.71 -22.98
N ASN A 185 3.66 -6.48 -22.60
CA ASN A 185 2.26 -6.09 -22.71
C ASN A 185 1.92 -4.96 -21.74
N PHE A 186 2.39 -5.04 -20.50
CA PHE A 186 2.26 -3.99 -19.51
C PHE A 186 2.91 -2.67 -19.98
N ALA A 187 4.11 -2.74 -20.57
CA ALA A 187 4.82 -1.58 -21.11
C ALA A 187 4.07 -0.88 -22.26
N LYS A 188 3.17 -1.59 -22.95
CA LYS A 188 2.29 -1.01 -23.98
C LYS A 188 1.00 -0.45 -23.40
N ASN A 189 0.62 -0.83 -22.18
CA ASN A 189 -0.57 -0.35 -21.49
C ASN A 189 -0.27 0.97 -20.78
N ARG A 190 -0.37 2.06 -21.50
CA ARG A 190 -0.07 3.40 -21.02
C ARG A 190 -0.86 3.81 -19.77
N PRO A 191 -2.18 3.55 -19.65
CA PRO A 191 -2.90 3.77 -18.40
C PRO A 191 -2.35 2.98 -17.21
N ALA A 192 -1.98 1.70 -17.41
CA ALA A 192 -1.43 0.87 -16.34
C ALA A 192 -0.09 1.43 -15.83
N ILE A 193 0.80 1.85 -16.75
CA ILE A 193 2.07 2.50 -16.37
C ILE A 193 1.80 3.80 -15.60
N GLY A 194 0.89 4.63 -16.09
CA GLY A 194 0.56 5.91 -15.45
C GLY A 194 0.01 5.75 -14.04
N ALA A 195 -0.95 4.84 -13.85
CA ALA A 195 -1.51 4.51 -12.55
C ALA A 195 -0.46 3.89 -11.61
N THR A 196 0.43 3.04 -12.15
CA THR A 196 1.50 2.41 -11.37
C THR A 196 2.53 3.44 -10.92
N LEU A 197 2.97 4.31 -11.81
CA LEU A 197 3.92 5.38 -11.48
C LEU A 197 3.35 6.34 -10.42
N ALA A 198 2.07 6.67 -10.52
CA ALA A 198 1.39 7.48 -9.53
C ALA A 198 1.29 6.77 -8.17
N ALA A 199 1.01 5.45 -8.17
CA ALA A 199 0.99 4.66 -6.95
C ALA A 199 2.39 4.53 -6.31
N MET A 200 3.43 4.33 -7.11
CA MET A 200 4.81 4.33 -6.62
C MET A 200 5.16 5.67 -5.96
N GLY A 201 4.81 6.79 -6.59
CA GLY A 201 4.97 8.12 -6.01
C GLY A 201 4.27 8.25 -4.67
N MET A 202 3.01 7.84 -4.58
CA MET A 202 2.25 7.86 -3.34
C MET A 202 2.95 7.08 -2.22
N PHE A 203 3.43 5.86 -2.49
CA PHE A 203 4.03 5.01 -1.45
C PHE A 203 5.45 5.46 -1.06
N ILE A 204 6.23 6.01 -1.98
CA ILE A 204 7.52 6.66 -1.65
C ILE A 204 7.28 7.81 -0.67
N GLY A 205 6.27 8.64 -0.90
CA GLY A 205 5.90 9.73 0.02
C GLY A 205 5.39 9.23 1.37
N MET A 206 4.48 8.24 1.37
CA MET A 206 3.90 7.72 2.61
C MET A 206 4.91 6.96 3.47
N GLN A 207 5.73 6.10 2.89
CA GLN A 207 6.61 5.20 3.64
C GLN A 207 8.03 5.76 3.76
N GLY A 208 8.58 6.32 2.68
CA GLY A 208 9.94 6.88 2.68
C GLY A 208 10.03 8.14 3.53
N ALA A 209 9.10 9.08 3.34
CA ALA A 209 9.08 10.31 4.14
C ALA A 209 8.71 10.05 5.60
N ALA A 210 7.81 9.10 5.91
CA ALA A 210 7.41 8.80 7.28
C ALA A 210 8.59 8.44 8.18
N THR A 211 9.58 7.70 7.65
CA THR A 211 10.80 7.34 8.37
C THR A 211 11.62 8.59 8.76
N ALA A 212 11.76 9.56 7.85
CA ALA A 212 12.49 10.78 8.11
C ALA A 212 11.67 11.79 8.94
N VAL A 213 10.36 11.82 8.80
CA VAL A 213 9.44 12.70 9.55
C VAL A 213 9.57 12.47 11.05
N SER A 214 9.54 11.23 11.53
CA SER A 214 9.65 10.92 12.96
C SER A 214 10.96 11.46 13.56
N VAL A 215 12.07 11.32 12.82
CA VAL A 215 13.37 11.83 13.22
C VAL A 215 13.40 13.38 13.24
N VAL A 216 12.79 14.03 12.24
CA VAL A 216 12.69 15.51 12.20
C VAL A 216 11.90 16.04 13.40
N PHE A 217 10.82 15.37 13.80
CA PHE A 217 10.08 15.78 15.01
C PHE A 217 10.91 15.61 16.28
N GLN A 218 11.79 14.61 16.31
CA GLN A 218 12.67 14.37 17.45
C GLN A 218 13.81 15.41 17.56
N ILE A 219 14.50 15.69 16.45
CA ILE A 219 15.74 16.50 16.50
C ILE A 219 15.54 17.97 16.13
N TYR A 220 14.63 18.28 15.19
CA TYR A 220 14.39 19.63 14.69
C TYR A 220 13.31 20.34 15.53
N PHE A 221 12.11 19.76 15.64
CA PHE A 221 11.02 20.33 16.43
C PHE A 221 11.14 20.03 17.93
N LYS A 222 11.96 19.06 18.33
CA LYS A 222 12.14 18.60 19.73
C LYS A 222 10.82 18.28 20.41
N ASN A 223 9.90 17.68 19.67
CA ASN A 223 8.54 17.35 20.10
C ASN A 223 8.04 16.08 19.42
N THR A 224 8.37 14.94 20.02
CA THR A 224 7.98 13.62 19.49
C THR A 224 6.51 13.33 19.67
N GLU A 225 5.85 13.86 20.72
CA GLU A 225 4.45 13.62 21.01
C GLU A 225 3.53 14.17 19.90
N ILE A 226 3.86 15.37 19.39
CA ILE A 226 3.11 15.99 18.30
C ILE A 226 3.26 15.21 16.97
N SER A 227 4.35 14.48 16.77
CA SER A 227 4.58 13.68 15.56
C SER A 227 3.42 12.73 15.26
N GLY A 228 2.96 11.97 16.25
CA GLY A 228 1.82 11.07 16.11
C GLY A 228 0.53 11.79 15.76
N VAL A 229 0.28 12.93 16.43
CA VAL A 229 -0.90 13.78 16.19
C VAL A 229 -0.90 14.33 14.76
N VAL A 230 0.25 14.81 14.27
CA VAL A 230 0.38 15.33 12.90
C VAL A 230 0.16 14.24 11.87
N GLN A 231 0.64 13.02 12.10
CA GLN A 231 0.37 11.90 11.21
C GLN A 231 -1.12 11.51 11.17
N LEU A 232 -1.83 11.59 12.30
CA LEU A 232 -3.28 11.41 12.34
C LEU A 232 -4.01 12.50 11.55
N PHE A 233 -3.61 13.76 11.70
CA PHE A 233 -4.17 14.88 10.93
C PHE A 233 -3.95 14.70 9.42
N ALA A 234 -2.81 14.15 9.01
CA ALA A 234 -2.52 13.85 7.61
C ALA A 234 -3.47 12.79 7.01
N MET A 235 -4.17 11.99 7.82
CA MET A 235 -5.18 11.04 7.37
C MET A 235 -6.59 11.66 7.20
N ILE A 236 -6.88 12.80 7.80
CA ILE A 236 -8.18 13.47 7.71
C ILE A 236 -8.65 13.68 6.27
N PRO A 237 -7.80 14.14 5.32
CA PRO A 237 -8.22 14.31 3.94
C PRO A 237 -8.75 13.02 3.29
N ILE A 238 -8.14 11.88 3.58
CA ILE A 238 -8.59 10.58 3.05
C ILE A 238 -9.99 10.25 3.58
N LEU A 239 -10.22 10.48 4.88
CA LEU A 239 -11.51 10.27 5.54
C LEU A 239 -12.63 11.13 4.97
N VAL A 240 -12.34 12.41 4.77
CA VAL A 240 -13.31 13.38 4.23
C VAL A 240 -13.58 13.10 2.75
N PHE A 241 -12.54 12.71 1.99
CA PHE A 241 -12.66 12.52 0.54
C PHE A 241 -13.37 11.22 0.16
N THR A 242 -13.17 10.15 0.93
CA THR A 242 -13.74 8.82 0.62
C THR A 242 -15.27 8.85 0.43
N PRO A 243 -16.09 9.42 1.30
CA PRO A 243 -17.55 9.50 1.09
C PRO A 243 -17.93 10.44 -0.06
N LEU A 244 -17.12 11.45 -0.37
CA LEU A 244 -17.37 12.40 -1.45
C LEU A 244 -16.87 11.90 -2.82
N ALA A 245 -16.01 10.89 -2.83
CA ALA A 245 -15.31 10.41 -4.02
C ALA A 245 -16.25 10.05 -5.16
N ARG A 246 -17.34 9.29 -4.88
CA ARG A 246 -18.33 8.91 -5.91
C ARG A 246 -18.91 10.15 -6.62
N LYS A 247 -19.37 11.14 -5.86
CA LYS A 247 -19.99 12.37 -6.41
C LYS A 247 -18.99 13.18 -7.20
N MET A 248 -17.77 13.32 -6.71
CA MET A 248 -16.72 14.12 -7.36
C MET A 248 -16.18 13.43 -8.62
N VAL A 249 -15.95 12.12 -8.56
CA VAL A 249 -15.51 11.33 -9.71
C VAL A 249 -16.53 11.35 -10.84
N THR A 250 -17.82 11.21 -10.54
CA THR A 250 -18.90 11.28 -11.54
C THR A 250 -18.96 12.65 -12.19
N LYS A 251 -18.75 13.71 -11.41
CA LYS A 251 -18.83 15.08 -11.90
C LYS A 251 -17.59 15.47 -12.72
N TYR A 252 -16.40 15.21 -12.23
CA TYR A 252 -15.13 15.73 -12.77
C TYR A 252 -14.32 14.70 -13.56
N GLY A 253 -14.45 13.41 -13.26
CA GLY A 253 -13.59 12.34 -13.79
C GLY A 253 -12.48 11.95 -12.82
N LYS A 254 -11.99 10.69 -12.94
CA LYS A 254 -10.95 10.14 -12.05
C LYS A 254 -9.59 10.79 -12.32
N LYS A 255 -9.19 10.91 -13.58
CA LYS A 255 -7.92 11.49 -14.01
C LYS A 255 -7.81 12.94 -13.60
N GLU A 256 -8.80 13.72 -13.98
CA GLU A 256 -8.84 15.17 -13.76
C GLU A 256 -8.78 15.50 -12.28
N LEU A 257 -9.56 14.77 -11.49
CA LEU A 257 -9.59 14.92 -10.03
C LEU A 257 -8.24 14.58 -9.41
N SER A 258 -7.62 13.47 -9.85
CA SER A 258 -6.31 13.04 -9.37
C SER A 258 -5.17 14.00 -9.74
N ILE A 259 -5.25 14.65 -10.91
CA ILE A 259 -4.29 15.70 -11.33
C ILE A 259 -4.39 16.91 -10.41
N VAL A 260 -5.62 17.36 -10.10
CA VAL A 260 -5.82 18.47 -9.14
C VAL A 260 -5.25 18.10 -7.78
N GLY A 261 -5.49 16.86 -7.33
CA GLY A 261 -4.88 16.34 -6.11
C GLY A 261 -3.35 16.39 -6.15
N ALA A 262 -2.74 15.90 -7.23
CA ALA A 262 -1.28 15.91 -7.38
C ALA A 262 -0.70 17.34 -7.37
N ILE A 263 -1.41 18.30 -7.95
CA ILE A 263 -1.03 19.72 -7.87
C ILE A 263 -1.08 20.23 -6.44
N CYS A 264 -2.12 19.90 -5.66
CA CYS A 264 -2.19 20.24 -4.25
C CYS A 264 -1.00 19.61 -3.47
N SER A 265 -0.66 18.35 -3.76
CA SER A 265 0.51 17.71 -3.15
C SER A 265 1.83 18.40 -3.52
N ILE A 266 1.98 18.88 -4.76
CA ILE A 266 3.17 19.65 -5.17
C ILE A 266 3.24 20.97 -4.41
N ILE A 267 2.12 21.70 -4.30
CA ILE A 267 2.06 22.98 -3.56
C ILE A 267 2.42 22.74 -2.09
N GLY A 268 1.83 21.72 -1.45
CA GLY A 268 2.16 21.34 -0.08
C GLY A 268 3.62 20.95 0.08
N GLY A 269 4.15 20.11 -0.83
CA GLY A 269 5.57 19.70 -0.83
C GLY A 269 6.54 20.86 -1.01
N LEU A 270 6.23 21.83 -1.87
CA LEU A 270 7.01 23.07 -2.02
C LEU A 270 6.93 23.91 -0.75
N GLY A 271 5.75 24.02 -0.14
CA GLY A 271 5.58 24.76 1.13
C GLY A 271 6.40 24.17 2.26
N LEU A 272 6.64 22.86 2.26
CA LEU A 272 7.50 22.23 3.27
C LEU A 272 8.98 22.70 3.24
N PHE A 273 9.46 23.33 2.18
CA PHE A 273 10.79 23.97 2.15
C PHE A 273 10.85 25.31 2.90
N ILE A 274 9.71 25.85 3.31
CA ILE A 274 9.67 27.08 4.12
C ILE A 274 10.16 26.71 5.53
N ILE A 275 11.31 27.22 5.88
CA ILE A 275 11.95 27.05 7.20
C ILE A 275 12.09 28.43 7.80
N THR A 276 11.55 28.63 9.01
CA THR A 276 11.73 29.86 9.74
C THR A 276 13.02 29.81 10.59
N PRO A 277 13.78 30.90 10.68
CA PRO A 277 15.08 30.86 11.37
C PRO A 277 15.02 30.48 12.85
N ASP A 278 13.89 30.73 13.49
CA ASP A 278 13.78 30.65 14.95
C ASP A 278 13.26 29.30 15.47
N ASN A 279 12.99 28.32 14.61
CA ASN A 279 12.42 27.03 15.02
C ASN A 279 11.28 27.15 16.04
N THR A 280 10.46 28.17 15.89
CA THR A 280 9.38 28.54 16.80
C THR A 280 8.13 27.70 16.49
N GLY A 281 7.09 27.83 17.34
CA GLY A 281 5.79 27.25 17.09
C GLY A 281 5.18 27.64 15.74
N LEU A 282 5.58 28.77 15.15
CA LEU A 282 5.18 29.18 13.81
C LEU A 282 5.70 28.24 12.73
N ASP A 283 6.96 27.81 12.80
CA ASP A 283 7.52 26.84 11.81
C ASP A 283 6.77 25.51 11.86
N LEU A 284 6.45 25.01 13.03
CA LEU A 284 5.65 23.80 13.22
C LEU A 284 4.24 23.96 12.63
N ILE A 285 3.59 25.09 12.82
CA ILE A 285 2.26 25.38 12.26
C ILE A 285 2.34 25.40 10.73
N ILE A 286 3.32 26.07 10.14
CA ILE A 286 3.55 26.11 8.69
C ILE A 286 3.77 24.69 8.17
N TYR A 287 4.61 23.90 8.85
CA TYR A 287 4.85 22.50 8.50
C TYR A 287 3.56 21.70 8.46
N ILE A 288 2.75 21.77 9.50
CA ILE A 288 1.47 21.05 9.62
C ILE A 288 0.52 21.45 8.49
N LEU A 289 0.38 22.75 8.22
CA LEU A 289 -0.50 23.25 7.16
C LEU A 289 -0.04 22.78 5.78
N CYS A 290 1.26 22.83 5.49
CA CYS A 290 1.82 22.36 4.23
C CYS A 290 1.66 20.84 4.08
N GLN A 291 1.85 20.08 5.14
CA GLN A 291 1.63 18.63 5.15
C GLN A 291 0.16 18.27 4.95
N LEU A 292 -0.79 19.02 5.51
CA LEU A 292 -2.22 18.85 5.28
C LEU A 292 -2.57 19.09 3.80
N VAL A 293 -2.02 20.15 3.19
CA VAL A 293 -2.22 20.44 1.76
C VAL A 293 -1.65 19.31 0.90
N TYR A 294 -0.46 18.79 1.23
CA TYR A 294 0.12 17.62 0.58
C TYR A 294 -0.80 16.40 0.71
N SER A 295 -1.31 16.13 1.91
CA SER A 295 -2.16 14.98 2.22
C SER A 295 -3.53 15.04 1.54
N LEU A 296 -4.07 16.24 1.24
CA LEU A 296 -5.27 16.40 0.42
C LEU A 296 -5.12 15.72 -0.95
N GLY A 297 -3.99 15.94 -1.61
CA GLY A 297 -3.72 15.31 -2.89
C GLY A 297 -3.56 13.80 -2.81
N LEU A 298 -2.85 13.31 -1.79
CA LEU A 298 -2.75 11.87 -1.53
C LEU A 298 -4.12 11.24 -1.28
N GLY A 299 -4.98 11.90 -0.50
CA GLY A 299 -6.34 11.43 -0.19
C GLY A 299 -7.20 11.25 -1.43
N VAL A 300 -7.12 12.20 -2.36
CA VAL A 300 -7.82 12.12 -3.66
C VAL A 300 -7.38 10.88 -4.42
N TYR A 301 -6.08 10.74 -4.65
CA TYR A 301 -5.55 9.66 -5.47
C TYR A 301 -5.74 8.28 -4.82
N SER A 302 -5.50 8.14 -3.51
CA SER A 302 -5.67 6.87 -2.79
C SER A 302 -7.08 6.30 -2.94
N THR A 303 -8.08 7.17 -2.98
CA THR A 303 -9.50 6.79 -3.10
C THR A 303 -9.84 6.25 -4.49
N VAL A 304 -9.21 6.78 -5.55
CA VAL A 304 -9.54 6.41 -6.95
C VAL A 304 -8.52 5.47 -7.59
N SER A 305 -7.37 5.25 -6.97
CA SER A 305 -6.23 4.50 -7.53
C SER A 305 -6.61 3.11 -8.03
N TRP A 306 -7.36 2.36 -7.24
CA TRP A 306 -7.83 1.01 -7.61
C TRP A 306 -8.82 1.02 -8.76
N ALA A 307 -9.71 2.03 -8.81
CA ALA A 307 -10.65 2.20 -9.91
C ALA A 307 -9.91 2.57 -11.21
N MET A 308 -8.84 3.36 -11.13
CA MET A 308 -8.00 3.69 -12.29
C MET A 308 -7.22 2.47 -12.80
N MET A 309 -6.84 1.54 -11.93
CA MET A 309 -6.23 0.28 -12.34
C MET A 309 -7.25 -0.63 -13.04
N GLY A 310 -8.50 -0.68 -12.57
CA GLY A 310 -9.60 -1.36 -13.27
C GLY A 310 -9.81 -0.81 -14.68
N ASP A 311 -9.80 0.51 -14.84
CA ASP A 311 -9.89 1.16 -16.16
C ASP A 311 -8.71 0.79 -17.07
N ALA A 312 -7.51 0.59 -16.51
CA ALA A 312 -6.33 0.19 -17.27
C ALA A 312 -6.42 -1.28 -17.75
N ILE A 313 -7.09 -2.14 -17.01
CA ILE A 313 -7.41 -3.51 -17.43
C ILE A 313 -8.42 -3.49 -18.59
N ASP A 314 -9.50 -2.69 -18.46
CA ASP A 314 -10.49 -2.52 -19.52
C ASP A 314 -9.86 -1.89 -20.78
N TYR A 315 -8.90 -0.98 -20.63
CA TYR A 315 -8.12 -0.43 -21.74
C TYR A 315 -7.30 -1.50 -22.48
N ASN A 316 -6.70 -2.44 -21.75
CA ASN A 316 -6.00 -3.57 -22.37
C ASN A 316 -6.96 -4.42 -23.21
N GLU A 317 -8.13 -4.75 -22.68
CA GLU A 317 -9.19 -5.45 -23.40
C GLU A 317 -9.65 -4.66 -24.64
N TRP A 318 -9.87 -3.37 -24.51
CA TRP A 318 -10.29 -2.50 -25.62
C TRP A 318 -9.28 -2.48 -26.75
N LYS A 319 -7.97 -2.46 -26.46
CA LYS A 319 -6.89 -2.38 -27.46
C LYS A 319 -6.48 -3.73 -28.03
N THR A 320 -6.47 -4.78 -27.24
CA THR A 320 -5.92 -6.10 -27.63
C THR A 320 -7.01 -7.14 -27.89
N GLY A 321 -8.25 -6.88 -27.48
CA GLY A 321 -9.32 -7.89 -27.48
C GLY A 321 -9.15 -8.97 -26.39
N LYS A 322 -8.09 -8.90 -25.57
CA LYS A 322 -7.80 -9.86 -24.50
C LYS A 322 -7.88 -9.17 -23.13
N ARG A 323 -8.61 -9.80 -22.22
CA ARG A 323 -8.70 -9.35 -20.83
C ARG A 323 -7.61 -10.03 -20.01
N GLU A 324 -6.50 -9.35 -19.79
CA GLU A 324 -5.35 -9.86 -19.01
C GLU A 324 -5.34 -9.22 -17.61
N GLU A 325 -6.39 -9.46 -16.83
CA GLU A 325 -6.62 -8.85 -15.52
C GLU A 325 -5.49 -9.17 -14.52
N GLY A 326 -5.14 -10.46 -14.42
CA GLY A 326 -4.13 -10.93 -13.48
C GLY A 326 -2.73 -10.38 -13.76
N VAL A 327 -2.35 -10.25 -15.03
CA VAL A 327 -1.05 -9.74 -15.45
C VAL A 327 -0.90 -8.26 -15.11
N VAL A 328 -1.88 -7.45 -15.46
CA VAL A 328 -1.86 -6.00 -15.22
C VAL A 328 -1.86 -5.71 -13.72
N TYR A 329 -2.70 -6.43 -12.96
CA TYR A 329 -2.80 -6.28 -11.51
C TYR A 329 -1.52 -6.71 -10.79
N SER A 330 -0.95 -7.86 -11.14
CA SER A 330 0.26 -8.39 -10.49
C SER A 330 1.47 -7.50 -10.70
N LEU A 331 1.68 -6.97 -11.93
CA LEU A 331 2.77 -6.05 -12.20
C LEU A 331 2.58 -4.70 -11.50
N HIS A 332 1.35 -4.17 -11.45
CA HIS A 332 1.06 -2.98 -10.66
C HIS A 332 1.39 -3.21 -9.18
N SER A 333 0.95 -4.33 -8.62
CA SER A 333 1.21 -4.68 -7.22
C SER A 333 2.70 -4.86 -6.95
N PHE A 334 3.44 -5.49 -7.86
CA PHE A 334 4.88 -5.63 -7.79
C PHE A 334 5.59 -4.27 -7.66
N PHE A 335 5.35 -3.35 -8.61
CA PHE A 335 5.99 -2.04 -8.58
C PHE A 335 5.59 -1.21 -7.36
N ARG A 336 4.33 -1.31 -6.93
CA ARG A 336 3.84 -0.66 -5.71
C ARG A 336 4.57 -1.17 -4.46
N LYS A 337 4.70 -2.49 -4.29
CA LYS A 337 5.43 -3.11 -3.18
C LYS A 337 6.92 -2.74 -3.22
N LEU A 338 7.51 -2.73 -4.40
CA LEU A 338 8.90 -2.29 -4.58
C LEU A 338 9.09 -0.85 -4.08
N ALA A 339 8.17 0.05 -4.40
CA ALA A 339 8.22 1.43 -3.93
C ALA A 339 8.09 1.54 -2.40
N GLN A 340 7.26 0.69 -1.78
CA GLN A 340 7.11 0.61 -0.33
C GLN A 340 8.40 0.20 0.40
N GLY A 341 9.19 -0.69 -0.19
CA GLY A 341 10.47 -1.13 0.39
C GLY A 341 11.63 -0.21 0.06
N VAL A 342 11.71 0.22 -1.20
CA VAL A 342 12.81 1.09 -1.68
C VAL A 342 12.72 2.50 -1.08
N GLY A 343 11.50 3.04 -0.90
CA GLY A 343 11.31 4.38 -0.35
C GLY A 343 12.01 4.60 0.99
N PRO A 344 11.70 3.82 2.05
CA PRO A 344 12.37 3.91 3.33
C PRO A 344 13.86 3.60 3.27
N ALA A 345 14.28 2.63 2.45
CA ALA A 345 15.69 2.27 2.32
C ALA A 345 16.52 3.43 1.74
N VAL A 346 16.03 4.09 0.70
CA VAL A 346 16.66 5.28 0.09
C VAL A 346 16.67 6.43 1.09
N ALA A 347 15.57 6.68 1.81
CA ALA A 347 15.51 7.70 2.84
C ALA A 347 16.60 7.49 3.91
N LEU A 348 16.74 6.27 4.44
CA LEU A 348 17.76 5.93 5.44
C LEU A 348 19.20 6.10 4.91
N VAL A 349 19.47 5.72 3.66
CA VAL A 349 20.78 5.93 3.04
C VAL A 349 21.12 7.41 2.93
N ILE A 350 20.16 8.22 2.48
CA ILE A 350 20.36 9.68 2.37
C ILE A 350 20.51 10.30 3.77
N MET A 351 19.70 9.89 4.75
CA MET A 351 19.81 10.36 6.14
C MET A 351 21.21 10.09 6.70
N SER A 352 21.73 8.87 6.48
CA SER A 352 23.11 8.52 6.88
C SER A 352 24.16 9.40 6.21
N GLY A 353 24.01 9.68 4.92
CA GLY A 353 24.88 10.59 4.17
C GLY A 353 24.81 12.05 4.66
N LEU A 354 23.70 12.47 5.26
CA LEU A 354 23.51 13.79 5.83
C LEU A 354 23.97 13.90 7.30
N GLY A 355 24.58 12.83 7.84
CA GLY A 355 25.15 12.84 9.20
C GLY A 355 24.27 12.19 10.27
N TYR A 356 23.16 11.55 9.92
CA TYR A 356 22.36 10.74 10.84
C TYR A 356 23.00 9.35 10.97
N VAL A 357 24.08 9.28 11.76
CA VAL A 357 24.91 8.09 11.96
C VAL A 357 25.12 7.83 13.45
N ASN A 358 25.53 6.60 13.80
CA ASN A 358 25.87 6.28 15.18
C ASN A 358 26.97 7.21 15.70
N ASN A 359 26.68 7.88 16.83
CA ASN A 359 27.54 8.89 17.43
C ASN A 359 27.79 8.65 18.93
N ALA A 360 27.21 7.58 19.49
CA ALA A 360 27.36 7.17 20.87
C ALA A 360 27.50 5.65 20.98
N VAL A 361 27.98 5.16 22.14
CA VAL A 361 28.10 3.72 22.46
C VAL A 361 27.46 3.51 23.82
N ASP A 362 26.59 2.47 23.93
CA ASP A 362 25.94 2.10 25.17
C ASP A 362 26.90 1.37 26.15
N GLU A 363 26.45 1.12 27.37
CA GLU A 363 27.23 0.39 28.39
C GLU A 363 27.63 -1.03 27.96
N SER A 364 26.92 -1.60 27.00
CA SER A 364 27.16 -2.93 26.42
C SER A 364 28.10 -2.90 25.20
N GLY A 365 28.61 -1.73 24.82
CA GLY A 365 29.50 -1.55 23.67
C GLY A 365 28.79 -1.49 22.31
N ASN A 366 27.46 -1.36 22.25
CA ASN A 366 26.71 -1.22 21.01
C ASN A 366 26.65 0.26 20.58
N ALA A 367 26.91 0.50 19.30
CA ALA A 367 26.81 1.85 18.73
C ALA A 367 25.34 2.20 18.48
N PHE A 368 24.94 3.40 18.92
CA PHE A 368 23.60 3.95 18.70
C PHE A 368 23.66 5.43 18.28
N ILE A 369 22.51 5.99 17.92
CA ILE A 369 22.40 7.41 17.58
C ILE A 369 21.85 8.14 18.79
N ASP A 370 22.69 8.95 19.44
CA ASP A 370 22.22 9.91 20.45
C ASP A 370 21.81 11.19 19.72
N VAL A 371 20.50 11.45 19.72
CA VAL A 371 19.91 12.60 19.05
C VAL A 371 20.35 13.93 19.65
N ASN A 372 20.76 13.96 20.94
CA ASN A 372 21.20 15.17 21.61
C ASN A 372 22.62 15.60 21.18
N LEU A 373 23.39 14.66 20.61
CA LEU A 373 24.73 14.92 20.10
C LEU A 373 24.75 15.33 18.62
N LEU A 374 23.60 15.31 17.94
CA LEU A 374 23.51 15.72 16.54
C LEU A 374 23.56 17.24 16.40
N SER A 375 24.31 17.70 15.39
CA SER A 375 24.41 19.13 15.09
C SER A 375 23.11 19.70 14.54
N TRP A 376 22.89 21.01 14.74
CA TRP A 376 21.72 21.70 14.16
C TRP A 376 21.67 21.59 12.63
N ASP A 377 22.82 21.60 11.95
CA ASP A 377 22.91 21.46 10.51
C ASP A 377 22.34 20.12 10.03
N VAL A 378 22.58 19.02 10.77
CA VAL A 378 21.99 17.72 10.48
C VAL A 378 20.46 17.80 10.62
N ALA A 379 19.94 18.43 11.66
CA ALA A 379 18.50 18.60 11.86
C ALA A 379 17.85 19.37 10.70
N VAL A 380 18.45 20.47 10.26
CA VAL A 380 17.99 21.27 9.12
C VAL A 380 18.06 20.46 7.82
N ASN A 381 19.16 19.75 7.56
CA ASN A 381 19.32 18.92 6.37
C ASN A 381 18.27 17.81 6.31
N LEU A 382 17.95 17.18 7.43
CA LEU A 382 16.88 16.16 7.48
C LEU A 382 15.50 16.78 7.28
N ARG A 383 15.27 17.99 7.76
CA ARG A 383 14.03 18.75 7.50
C ARG A 383 13.86 19.05 6.01
N VAL A 384 14.95 19.44 5.32
CA VAL A 384 14.98 19.65 3.86
C VAL A 384 14.79 18.32 3.12
N LEU A 385 15.39 17.23 3.59
CA LEU A 385 15.20 15.90 3.00
C LEU A 385 13.72 15.47 3.02
N VAL A 386 13.03 15.69 4.14
CA VAL A 386 11.59 15.40 4.24
C VAL A 386 10.80 16.17 3.18
N ALA A 387 11.06 17.46 3.03
CA ALA A 387 10.41 18.29 2.00
C ALA A 387 10.72 17.78 0.59
N ALA A 388 11.97 17.39 0.32
CA ALA A 388 12.40 16.85 -0.97
C ALA A 388 11.72 15.50 -1.28
N LEU A 389 11.59 14.61 -0.31
CA LEU A 389 10.90 13.32 -0.48
C LEU A 389 9.40 13.51 -0.79
N PHE A 390 8.73 14.40 -0.07
CA PHE A 390 7.32 14.72 -0.34
C PHE A 390 7.14 15.36 -1.71
N LEU A 391 8.00 16.29 -2.09
CA LEU A 391 7.95 16.94 -3.41
C LEU A 391 8.22 15.94 -4.54
N ALA A 392 9.27 15.12 -4.43
CA ALA A 392 9.60 14.09 -5.42
C ALA A 392 8.45 13.09 -5.61
N SER A 393 7.83 12.68 -4.53
CA SER A 393 6.63 11.83 -4.52
C SER A 393 5.46 12.49 -5.27
N ALA A 394 5.16 13.74 -4.98
CA ALA A 394 4.08 14.50 -5.62
C ALA A 394 4.34 14.73 -7.12
N VAL A 395 5.57 15.04 -7.50
CA VAL A 395 5.98 15.21 -8.90
C VAL A 395 5.86 13.89 -9.67
N MET A 396 6.32 12.78 -9.08
CA MET A 396 6.20 11.46 -9.71
C MET A 396 4.72 11.06 -9.90
N GLN A 397 3.87 11.36 -8.91
CA GLN A 397 2.43 11.16 -9.01
C GLN A 397 1.82 12.01 -10.13
N PHE A 398 2.20 13.29 -10.21
CA PHE A 398 1.74 14.20 -11.27
C PHE A 398 2.17 13.72 -12.66
N ILE A 399 3.42 13.31 -12.84
CA ILE A 399 3.94 12.78 -14.11
C ILE A 399 3.12 11.54 -14.52
N GLY A 400 2.91 10.61 -13.59
CA GLY A 400 2.11 9.42 -13.85
C GLY A 400 0.69 9.75 -14.34
N LEU A 401 0.02 10.68 -13.68
CA LEU A 401 -1.38 11.01 -13.92
C LEU A 401 -1.59 11.96 -15.11
N ALA A 402 -0.78 13.01 -15.21
CA ALA A 402 -0.98 14.06 -16.21
C ALA A 402 -0.36 13.69 -17.57
N LEU A 403 0.86 13.12 -17.56
CA LEU A 403 1.63 12.90 -18.78
C LEU A 403 1.52 11.47 -19.32
N VAL A 404 1.43 10.47 -18.43
CA VAL A 404 1.42 9.07 -18.83
C VAL A 404 0.01 8.50 -18.92
N TYR A 405 -0.82 8.66 -17.89
CA TYR A 405 -2.20 8.16 -17.87
C TYR A 405 -3.07 8.92 -18.89
N ASN A 406 -3.59 8.23 -19.89
CA ASN A 406 -4.28 8.84 -21.02
C ASN A 406 -5.81 8.61 -21.07
N LEU A 407 -6.41 8.03 -20.01
CA LEU A 407 -7.85 7.85 -19.92
C LEU A 407 -8.50 9.03 -19.19
N ASP A 408 -8.83 10.08 -19.93
CA ASP A 408 -9.68 11.16 -19.48
C ASP A 408 -11.15 10.74 -19.44
N LYS A 409 -12.02 11.56 -18.84
CA LYS A 409 -13.45 11.25 -18.69
C LYS A 409 -14.12 10.93 -20.03
N LYS A 410 -13.77 11.63 -21.12
CA LYS A 410 -14.36 11.42 -22.44
C LYS A 410 -13.88 10.11 -23.09
N THR A 411 -12.58 9.87 -23.05
CA THR A 411 -11.97 8.63 -23.59
C THR A 411 -12.47 7.40 -22.83
N LEU A 412 -12.62 7.51 -21.51
CA LEU A 412 -13.15 6.44 -20.68
C LEU A 412 -14.61 6.10 -21.03
N ALA A 413 -15.46 7.13 -21.22
CA ALA A 413 -16.84 6.94 -21.62
C ALA A 413 -16.94 6.24 -22.98
N LYS A 414 -16.16 6.69 -23.97
CA LYS A 414 -16.10 6.05 -25.30
C LYS A 414 -15.62 4.61 -25.25
N MET A 415 -14.58 4.34 -24.47
CA MET A 415 -14.05 2.99 -24.27
C MET A 415 -15.12 2.06 -23.70
N ASN A 416 -15.82 2.50 -22.66
CA ASN A 416 -16.87 1.68 -22.02
C ASN A 416 -18.02 1.40 -23.00
N GLU A 417 -18.49 2.39 -23.76
CA GLU A 417 -19.54 2.21 -24.76
C GLU A 417 -19.13 1.19 -25.84
N GLU A 418 -17.91 1.30 -26.37
CA GLU A 418 -17.41 0.36 -27.38
C GLU A 418 -17.21 -1.06 -26.81
N LEU A 419 -16.77 -1.21 -25.54
CA LEU A 419 -16.63 -2.51 -24.90
C LEU A 419 -18.00 -3.15 -24.64
N GLU A 420 -18.97 -2.38 -24.18
CA GLU A 420 -20.34 -2.87 -23.98
C GLU A 420 -20.96 -3.35 -25.30
N ALA A 421 -20.81 -2.56 -26.38
CA ALA A 421 -21.28 -2.95 -27.70
C ALA A 421 -20.64 -4.28 -28.19
N ARG A 422 -19.32 -4.46 -27.98
CA ARG A 422 -18.63 -5.72 -28.35
C ARG A 422 -19.13 -6.90 -27.52
N ARG A 423 -19.35 -6.72 -26.21
CA ARG A 423 -19.83 -7.78 -25.30
C ARG A 423 -21.26 -8.19 -25.66
N SER A 424 -22.15 -7.24 -25.93
CA SER A 424 -23.53 -7.50 -26.35
C SER A 424 -23.61 -8.21 -27.71
N ALA A 425 -22.75 -7.83 -28.67
CA ALA A 425 -22.68 -8.52 -29.96
C ALA A 425 -22.17 -9.98 -29.83
N ALA A 426 -21.21 -10.24 -28.91
CA ALA A 426 -20.71 -11.59 -28.66
C ALA A 426 -21.76 -12.49 -27.96
N GLU A 427 -22.57 -11.92 -27.07
CA GLU A 427 -23.70 -12.64 -26.44
C GLU A 427 -24.75 -13.04 -27.45
N GLN A 428 -25.12 -12.17 -28.40
CA GLN A 428 -26.08 -12.47 -29.47
C GLN A 428 -25.63 -13.54 -30.47
N VAL A 429 -24.33 -13.75 -30.64
CA VAL A 429 -23.76 -14.80 -31.52
C VAL A 429 -23.67 -16.13 -30.78
N SER A 430 -23.72 -16.12 -29.44
CA SER A 430 -23.63 -17.34 -28.60
C SER A 430 -25.01 -17.96 -28.28
N GLU A 431 -26.11 -17.22 -28.50
CA GLU A 431 -27.50 -17.68 -28.51
C GLU A 431 -27.87 -18.21 -29.88
#